data_4635aeb191a1e17e1cc7294659256820
#
_entry.id   4635aeb191a1e17e1cc7294659256820
#
_cell.length_a   1.000
_cell.length_b   1.000
_cell.length_c   1.000
_cell.angle_alpha   90.00
_cell.angle_beta   90.00
_cell.angle_gamma   90.00
#
_symmetry.space_group_name_H-M   'P 1'
#
loop_
_entity.id
_entity.type
_entity.pdbx_description
1 polymer ?
#
loop_
_entity_poly.entity_id
_entity_poly.type
_entity_poly.pdbx_seq_one_letter_code
_entity_poly.pdbx_strand_id
1 'polypeptide(L)'
;NTEVMYAVNLGTRDILDAQYVVEYCNHPSGTAWSDLRIKNGAKDPFNIKLWCLGNEMDGPWQTGAKTAYEYGRKANEAAKVMKWVDPTIETVACGSSGTGMPTFGTWEHEVLMQAYDNVDYVSLHRYYGNPHNDTQDFLASTMDLDEFIKTVAAICDGVKGTKHSKKTVNLSLDEWNVWYHSKNQDQNLYKNKPWGTALHLLEDVYNFEDALLVGLMLITMLRNADRVKIGCLAQLVNVIAPIMTRENGGAWAQTIFYPMMDASMYGRGTSLLPKIVAGKHYNDVPDMDAAAVMDDAGNVTIFAVNRDLTEPMVLDLDLRSFGNLRPAMHSVLHHDDMKAENTESAPDVVKPVILPCPKPGDPLVLP
;
A
#
# COMPACT_ATOMS: atom_id res chain seq x y z
N ASN A 1 2.84 6.64 -17.24
CA ASN A 1 1.69 5.74 -17.38
C ASN A 1 1.28 5.26 -16.00
N THR A 2 0.03 5.49 -15.63
CA THR A 2 -0.54 5.08 -14.33
C THR A 2 -1.74 4.19 -14.62
N GLU A 3 -1.85 3.08 -13.92
CA GLU A 3 -3.06 2.26 -13.92
C GLU A 3 -4.08 2.86 -12.96
N VAL A 4 -5.35 2.78 -13.33
CA VAL A 4 -6.46 3.29 -12.51
C VAL A 4 -7.10 2.13 -11.78
N MET A 5 -7.26 2.28 -10.46
CA MET A 5 -8.08 1.44 -9.61
C MET A 5 -9.28 2.26 -9.16
N TYR A 6 -10.49 1.81 -9.48
CA TYR A 6 -11.72 2.56 -9.23
C TYR A 6 -12.57 1.86 -8.17
N ALA A 7 -12.98 2.57 -7.14
CA ALA A 7 -13.88 2.04 -6.10
C ALA A 7 -15.34 2.40 -6.42
N VAL A 8 -16.19 1.39 -6.59
CA VAL A 8 -17.63 1.59 -6.76
C VAL A 8 -18.32 1.68 -5.40
N ASN A 9 -19.37 2.47 -5.31
CA ASN A 9 -20.13 2.63 -4.08
C ASN A 9 -21.09 1.44 -3.87
N LEU A 10 -20.77 0.52 -2.98
CA LEU A 10 -21.67 -0.56 -2.54
C LEU A 10 -22.31 -0.31 -1.16
N GLY A 11 -21.98 0.81 -0.49
CA GLY A 11 -22.62 1.21 0.75
C GLY A 11 -24.05 1.69 0.53
N THR A 12 -24.20 2.77 -0.23
CA THR A 12 -25.46 3.49 -0.43
C THR A 12 -26.04 3.36 -1.85
N ARG A 13 -25.31 2.72 -2.80
CA ARG A 13 -25.74 2.48 -4.17
C ARG A 13 -26.03 1.01 -4.42
N ASP A 14 -26.74 0.73 -5.52
CA ASP A 14 -27.09 -0.62 -5.93
C ASP A 14 -26.02 -1.25 -6.84
N ILE A 15 -26.16 -2.56 -7.09
CA ILE A 15 -25.27 -3.32 -7.98
C ILE A 15 -25.36 -2.82 -9.42
N LEU A 16 -26.52 -2.34 -9.85
CA LEU A 16 -26.70 -1.76 -11.19
C LEU A 16 -25.94 -0.44 -11.35
N ASP A 17 -25.84 0.37 -10.30
CA ASP A 17 -24.99 1.58 -10.33
C ASP A 17 -23.52 1.21 -10.60
N ALA A 18 -23.03 0.12 -10.01
CA ALA A 18 -21.69 -0.38 -10.27
C ALA A 18 -21.50 -0.85 -11.72
N GLN A 19 -22.49 -1.58 -12.26
CA GLN A 19 -22.52 -1.97 -13.68
C GLN A 19 -22.47 -0.73 -14.60
N TYR A 20 -23.28 0.28 -14.33
CA TYR A 20 -23.35 1.51 -15.15
C TYR A 20 -22.04 2.28 -15.17
N VAL A 21 -21.27 2.28 -14.08
CA VAL A 21 -19.95 2.91 -14.06
C VAL A 21 -18.97 2.16 -14.96
N VAL A 22 -18.96 0.82 -14.93
CA VAL A 22 -18.14 0.01 -15.86
C VAL A 22 -18.57 0.23 -17.31
N GLU A 23 -19.87 0.27 -17.56
CA GLU A 23 -20.43 0.55 -18.89
C GLU A 23 -20.01 1.93 -19.42
N TYR A 24 -20.08 2.97 -18.56
CA TYR A 24 -19.59 4.30 -18.88
C TYR A 24 -18.11 4.30 -19.21
N CYS A 25 -17.29 3.64 -18.38
CA CYS A 25 -15.84 3.68 -18.51
C CYS A 25 -15.30 2.78 -19.64
N ASN A 26 -15.82 1.57 -19.79
CA ASN A 26 -15.17 0.53 -20.57
C ASN A 26 -15.97 0.08 -21.82
N HIS A 27 -17.30 0.27 -21.86
CA HIS A 27 -18.06 -0.16 -23.04
C HIS A 27 -17.81 0.77 -24.24
N PRO A 28 -17.59 0.23 -25.46
CA PRO A 28 -17.18 1.07 -26.60
C PRO A 28 -18.24 2.12 -26.97
N SER A 29 -19.48 1.74 -27.27
CA SER A 29 -20.58 2.63 -27.66
C SER A 29 -21.87 1.85 -27.77
N GLY A 30 -23.01 2.58 -27.98
CA GLY A 30 -24.31 1.97 -28.28
C GLY A 30 -25.11 1.59 -27.03
N THR A 31 -24.68 2.00 -25.85
CA THR A 31 -25.45 1.91 -24.60
C THR A 31 -25.64 3.31 -24.02
N ALA A 32 -26.62 3.48 -23.14
CA ALA A 32 -26.91 4.79 -22.55
C ALA A 32 -25.71 5.43 -21.89
N TRP A 33 -24.90 4.65 -21.16
CA TRP A 33 -23.77 5.18 -20.39
C TRP A 33 -22.52 5.34 -21.25
N SER A 34 -22.21 4.44 -22.16
CA SER A 34 -21.10 4.61 -23.11
C SER A 34 -21.31 5.81 -24.03
N ASP A 35 -22.57 6.00 -24.52
CA ASP A 35 -22.89 7.16 -25.34
C ASP A 35 -22.87 8.47 -24.54
N LEU A 36 -23.18 8.44 -23.23
CA LEU A 36 -23.02 9.58 -22.34
C LEU A 36 -21.52 9.95 -22.17
N ARG A 37 -20.62 8.95 -22.03
CA ARG A 37 -19.15 9.21 -22.02
C ARG A 37 -18.72 9.93 -23.29
N ILE A 38 -19.16 9.43 -24.46
CA ILE A 38 -18.85 10.04 -25.76
C ILE A 38 -19.36 11.48 -25.82
N LYS A 39 -20.61 11.71 -25.38
CA LYS A 39 -21.20 13.06 -25.30
C LYS A 39 -20.42 13.98 -24.37
N ASN A 40 -19.84 13.45 -23.28
CA ASN A 40 -18.99 14.18 -22.35
C ASN A 40 -17.57 14.44 -22.87
N GLY A 41 -17.25 14.02 -24.10
CA GLY A 41 -16.01 14.33 -24.79
C GLY A 41 -14.99 13.22 -24.88
N ALA A 42 -15.20 12.08 -24.19
CA ALA A 42 -14.30 10.92 -24.27
C ALA A 42 -14.83 9.88 -25.26
N LYS A 43 -14.33 9.91 -26.49
CA LYS A 43 -14.76 9.00 -27.56
C LYS A 43 -14.40 7.55 -27.24
N ASP A 44 -13.16 7.31 -26.85
CA ASP A 44 -12.65 5.97 -26.59
C ASP A 44 -12.90 5.54 -25.14
N PRO A 45 -13.07 4.25 -24.86
CA PRO A 45 -13.14 3.72 -23.52
C PRO A 45 -11.89 4.01 -22.69
N PHE A 46 -12.05 4.23 -21.38
CA PHE A 46 -10.92 4.42 -20.47
C PHE A 46 -10.18 3.11 -20.16
N ASN A 47 -10.81 1.95 -20.39
CA ASN A 47 -10.25 0.62 -20.19
C ASN A 47 -9.72 0.40 -18.76
N ILE A 48 -10.45 0.85 -17.76
CA ILE A 48 -10.11 0.63 -16.35
C ILE A 48 -10.19 -0.87 -16.04
N LYS A 49 -9.10 -1.47 -15.54
CA LYS A 49 -9.03 -2.90 -15.29
C LYS A 49 -9.27 -3.29 -13.83
N LEU A 50 -8.91 -2.44 -12.88
CA LEU A 50 -9.01 -2.73 -11.45
C LEU A 50 -10.21 -2.01 -10.82
N TRP A 51 -11.04 -2.75 -10.09
CA TRP A 51 -12.28 -2.24 -9.51
C TRP A 51 -12.47 -2.73 -8.08
N CYS A 52 -12.52 -1.80 -7.11
CA CYS A 52 -12.87 -2.11 -5.74
C CYS A 52 -14.39 -2.14 -5.55
N LEU A 53 -14.87 -3.16 -4.88
CA LEU A 53 -16.28 -3.40 -4.57
C LEU A 53 -16.68 -2.70 -3.26
N GLY A 54 -16.61 -1.40 -3.21
CA GLY A 54 -16.78 -0.57 -2.02
C GLY A 54 -15.46 -0.19 -1.36
N ASN A 55 -15.53 0.35 -0.14
CA ASN A 55 -14.41 0.69 0.72
C ASN A 55 -14.78 0.48 2.18
N GLU A 56 -13.94 -0.22 2.96
CA GLU A 56 -14.10 -0.42 4.41
C GLU A 56 -15.51 -0.80 4.84
N MET A 57 -16.12 -1.77 4.13
CA MET A 57 -17.53 -2.11 4.31
C MET A 57 -17.85 -2.76 5.65
N ASP A 58 -16.84 -3.17 6.42
CA ASP A 58 -16.91 -3.63 7.82
C ASP A 58 -16.89 -2.49 8.84
N GLY A 59 -16.47 -1.29 8.42
CA GLY A 59 -16.24 -0.15 9.31
C GLY A 59 -17.54 0.59 9.68
N PRO A 60 -17.86 0.75 10.98
CA PRO A 60 -19.08 1.45 11.42
C PRO A 60 -19.06 2.94 11.10
N TRP A 61 -17.92 3.50 10.70
CA TRP A 61 -17.77 4.89 10.21
C TRP A 61 -18.23 5.06 8.77
N GLN A 62 -18.37 3.98 8.00
CA GLN A 62 -18.86 4.04 6.62
C GLN A 62 -20.38 4.05 6.58
N THR A 63 -20.96 5.00 5.83
CA THR A 63 -22.40 4.99 5.56
C THR A 63 -22.75 3.77 4.71
N GLY A 64 -23.61 2.92 5.26
CA GLY A 64 -23.99 1.67 4.60
C GLY A 64 -23.06 0.50 4.89
N ALA A 65 -22.28 0.57 5.99
CA ALA A 65 -21.56 -0.59 6.55
C ALA A 65 -22.49 -1.81 6.68
N LYS A 66 -21.94 -3.00 6.52
CA LYS A 66 -22.70 -4.25 6.41
C LYS A 66 -22.10 -5.34 7.29
N THR A 67 -22.88 -6.37 7.54
CA THR A 67 -22.33 -7.65 8.01
C THR A 67 -21.54 -8.31 6.88
N ALA A 68 -20.62 -9.20 7.22
CA ALA A 68 -19.80 -9.92 6.26
C ALA A 68 -20.63 -10.69 5.22
N TYR A 69 -21.71 -11.31 5.66
CA TYR A 69 -22.63 -12.03 4.78
C TYR A 69 -23.36 -11.07 3.79
N GLU A 70 -23.95 -9.98 4.28
CA GLU A 70 -24.66 -9.02 3.45
C GLU A 70 -23.72 -8.38 2.42
N TYR A 71 -22.51 -8.00 2.86
CA TYR A 71 -21.51 -7.45 1.97
C TYR A 71 -21.04 -8.47 0.93
N GLY A 72 -20.68 -9.68 1.36
CA GLY A 72 -20.20 -10.74 0.47
C GLY A 72 -21.22 -11.10 -0.60
N ARG A 73 -22.51 -11.18 -0.24
CA ARG A 73 -23.61 -11.39 -1.21
C ARG A 73 -23.70 -10.25 -2.21
N LYS A 74 -23.66 -9.00 -1.74
CA LYS A 74 -23.76 -7.82 -2.62
C LYS A 74 -22.53 -7.69 -3.53
N ALA A 75 -21.33 -7.89 -3.00
CA ALA A 75 -20.06 -7.86 -3.74
C ALA A 75 -20.05 -8.93 -4.86
N ASN A 76 -20.51 -10.14 -4.54
CA ASN A 76 -20.63 -11.22 -5.54
C ASN A 76 -21.51 -10.82 -6.72
N GLU A 77 -22.71 -10.29 -6.46
CA GLU A 77 -23.64 -9.91 -7.54
C GLU A 77 -23.14 -8.68 -8.31
N ALA A 78 -22.51 -7.70 -7.61
CA ALA A 78 -21.90 -6.56 -8.27
C ALA A 78 -20.76 -7.00 -9.21
N ALA A 79 -19.83 -7.85 -8.73
CA ALA A 79 -18.73 -8.37 -9.56
C ALA A 79 -19.25 -9.09 -10.82
N LYS A 80 -20.31 -9.87 -10.69
CA LYS A 80 -20.92 -10.58 -11.84
C LYS A 80 -21.43 -9.61 -12.90
N VAL A 81 -22.26 -8.65 -12.52
CA VAL A 81 -22.85 -7.71 -13.49
C VAL A 81 -21.80 -6.79 -14.11
N MET A 82 -20.78 -6.41 -13.35
CA MET A 82 -19.63 -5.65 -13.86
C MET A 82 -18.83 -6.45 -14.90
N LYS A 83 -18.53 -7.73 -14.60
CA LYS A 83 -17.80 -8.63 -15.52
C LYS A 83 -18.63 -9.05 -16.74
N TRP A 84 -19.96 -8.94 -16.69
CA TRP A 84 -20.79 -9.12 -17.89
C TRP A 84 -20.67 -7.95 -18.88
N VAL A 85 -20.34 -6.75 -18.38
CA VAL A 85 -20.06 -5.59 -19.26
C VAL A 85 -18.65 -5.70 -19.84
N ASP A 86 -17.66 -5.97 -19.00
CA ASP A 86 -16.26 -6.17 -19.41
C ASP A 86 -15.66 -7.38 -18.67
N PRO A 87 -15.54 -8.54 -19.34
CA PRO A 87 -15.01 -9.76 -18.72
C PRO A 87 -13.50 -9.70 -18.43
N THR A 88 -12.81 -8.63 -18.85
CA THR A 88 -11.36 -8.46 -18.66
C THR A 88 -11.00 -7.69 -17.40
N ILE A 89 -12.00 -7.22 -16.64
CA ILE A 89 -11.78 -6.51 -15.39
C ILE A 89 -11.44 -7.47 -14.24
N GLU A 90 -10.67 -6.98 -13.30
CA GLU A 90 -10.37 -7.63 -12.03
C GLU A 90 -11.03 -6.87 -10.89
N THR A 91 -11.53 -7.60 -9.90
CA THR A 91 -12.31 -7.03 -8.80
C THR A 91 -11.67 -7.32 -7.45
N VAL A 92 -11.71 -6.31 -6.57
CA VAL A 92 -11.18 -6.35 -5.21
C VAL A 92 -12.34 -6.32 -4.23
N ALA A 93 -12.50 -7.37 -3.43
CA ALA A 93 -13.46 -7.36 -2.32
C ALA A 93 -12.83 -6.67 -1.09
N CYS A 94 -13.62 -5.91 -0.34
CA CYS A 94 -13.16 -5.36 0.94
C CYS A 94 -12.85 -6.49 1.93
N GLY A 95 -11.60 -6.54 2.39
CA GLY A 95 -11.23 -7.22 3.62
C GLY A 95 -11.49 -6.35 4.83
N SER A 96 -10.97 -6.72 5.98
CA SER A 96 -11.07 -5.92 7.20
C SER A 96 -10.30 -4.61 7.06
N SER A 97 -10.89 -3.53 7.60
CA SER A 97 -10.27 -2.19 7.66
C SER A 97 -9.03 -2.14 8.57
N GLY A 98 -8.65 -3.24 9.17
CA GLY A 98 -7.45 -3.43 9.98
C GLY A 98 -7.55 -4.64 10.90
N THR A 99 -6.40 -5.07 11.45
CA THR A 99 -6.31 -6.21 12.38
C THR A 99 -7.07 -6.00 13.70
N GLY A 100 -7.33 -4.75 14.08
CA GLY A 100 -8.09 -4.40 15.29
C GLY A 100 -9.61 -4.51 15.15
N MET A 101 -10.14 -4.84 13.97
CA MET A 101 -11.58 -4.99 13.80
C MET A 101 -12.10 -6.23 14.53
N PRO A 102 -13.23 -6.14 15.26
CA PRO A 102 -13.79 -7.28 15.98
C PRO A 102 -14.15 -8.47 15.08
N THR A 103 -14.34 -8.22 13.81
CA THR A 103 -14.71 -9.20 12.78
C THR A 103 -13.51 -9.74 12.01
N PHE A 104 -12.30 -9.28 12.27
CA PHE A 104 -11.09 -9.73 11.57
C PHE A 104 -10.98 -11.25 11.53
N GLY A 105 -10.61 -11.77 10.38
CA GLY A 105 -10.52 -13.21 10.10
C GLY A 105 -11.87 -13.84 9.76
N THR A 106 -12.92 -13.58 10.54
CA THR A 106 -14.27 -14.07 10.22
C THR A 106 -14.91 -13.29 9.07
N TRP A 107 -14.58 -12.02 8.95
CA TRP A 107 -15.01 -11.17 7.84
C TRP A 107 -14.50 -11.70 6.51
N GLU A 108 -13.19 -11.88 6.37
CA GLU A 108 -12.56 -12.38 5.14
C GLU A 108 -13.12 -13.74 4.74
N HIS A 109 -13.23 -14.66 5.72
CA HIS A 109 -13.76 -15.99 5.47
C HIS A 109 -15.20 -15.92 4.92
N GLU A 110 -16.11 -15.21 5.61
CA GLU A 110 -17.52 -15.13 5.20
C GLU A 110 -17.69 -14.43 3.85
N VAL A 111 -17.01 -13.29 3.64
CA VAL A 111 -17.04 -12.57 2.35
C VAL A 111 -16.59 -13.47 1.21
N LEU A 112 -15.49 -14.19 1.39
CA LEU A 112 -14.96 -15.11 0.37
C LEU A 112 -15.87 -16.33 0.17
N MET A 113 -16.51 -16.85 1.22
CA MET A 113 -17.50 -17.92 1.05
C MET A 113 -18.64 -17.51 0.10
N GLN A 114 -19.00 -16.23 0.06
CA GLN A 114 -20.03 -15.70 -0.83
C GLN A 114 -19.51 -15.29 -2.23
N ALA A 115 -18.31 -14.70 -2.33
CA ALA A 115 -17.87 -13.98 -3.52
C ALA A 115 -16.65 -14.59 -4.24
N TYR A 116 -16.05 -15.67 -3.73
CA TYR A 116 -14.75 -16.21 -4.17
C TYR A 116 -14.62 -16.35 -5.70
N ASP A 117 -15.67 -16.83 -6.36
CA ASP A 117 -15.63 -17.17 -7.79
C ASP A 117 -15.56 -15.92 -8.68
N ASN A 118 -16.03 -14.77 -8.18
CA ASN A 118 -16.15 -13.53 -8.93
C ASN A 118 -15.18 -12.43 -8.53
N VAL A 119 -14.42 -12.59 -7.41
CA VAL A 119 -13.42 -11.62 -6.96
C VAL A 119 -12.01 -12.11 -7.17
N ASP A 120 -11.08 -11.23 -7.49
CA ASP A 120 -9.70 -11.56 -7.83
C ASP A 120 -8.74 -11.23 -6.69
N TYR A 121 -9.10 -10.26 -5.86
CA TYR A 121 -8.33 -9.82 -4.71
C TYR A 121 -9.22 -9.58 -3.48
N VAL A 122 -8.58 -9.60 -2.30
CA VAL A 122 -9.13 -9.07 -1.04
C VAL A 122 -8.27 -7.88 -0.62
N SER A 123 -8.91 -6.76 -0.26
CA SER A 123 -8.21 -5.58 0.23
C SER A 123 -7.76 -5.72 1.68
N LEU A 124 -6.65 -5.07 2.01
CA LEU A 124 -6.15 -4.89 3.36
C LEU A 124 -5.84 -3.41 3.55
N HIS A 125 -6.22 -2.86 4.71
CA HIS A 125 -5.89 -1.49 5.09
C HIS A 125 -5.04 -1.49 6.35
N ARG A 126 -3.98 -0.67 6.38
CA ARG A 126 -3.11 -0.59 7.56
C ARG A 126 -2.47 0.78 7.73
N TYR A 127 -2.77 1.42 8.85
CA TYR A 127 -2.12 2.65 9.28
C TYR A 127 -1.35 2.44 10.57
N TYR A 128 -0.17 3.05 10.65
CA TYR A 128 0.65 3.07 11.85
C TYR A 128 0.84 4.50 12.37
N GLY A 129 1.26 4.62 13.62
CA GLY A 129 1.59 5.90 14.24
C GLY A 129 2.41 5.71 15.49
N ASN A 130 3.16 6.74 15.86
CA ASN A 130 4.00 6.78 17.07
C ASN A 130 3.53 7.85 18.08
N PRO A 131 2.31 7.74 18.63
CA PRO A 131 1.78 8.72 19.56
C PRO A 131 2.51 8.73 20.92
N HIS A 132 3.25 7.68 21.24
CA HIS A 132 4.01 7.52 22.49
C HIS A 132 5.48 7.89 22.35
N ASN A 133 5.92 8.26 21.13
CA ASN A 133 7.30 8.59 20.81
C ASN A 133 8.29 7.46 21.17
N ASP A 134 7.88 6.22 20.92
CA ASP A 134 8.73 5.01 21.03
C ASP A 134 9.12 4.56 19.61
N THR A 135 10.29 5.00 19.17
CA THR A 135 10.78 4.71 17.81
C THR A 135 11.08 3.23 17.62
N GLN A 136 11.53 2.50 18.65
CA GLN A 136 11.81 1.06 18.53
C GLN A 136 10.53 0.26 18.28
N ASP A 137 9.49 0.51 19.09
CA ASP A 137 8.18 -0.12 18.91
C ASP A 137 7.57 0.25 17.56
N PHE A 138 7.69 1.52 17.17
CA PHE A 138 7.19 2.02 15.90
C PHE A 138 7.84 1.32 14.70
N LEU A 139 9.16 1.16 14.67
CA LEU A 139 9.86 0.45 13.59
C LEU A 139 9.61 -1.07 13.61
N ALA A 140 9.22 -1.62 14.77
CA ALA A 140 8.80 -3.02 14.88
C ALA A 140 7.40 -3.31 14.31
N SER A 141 6.58 -2.28 14.08
CA SER A 141 5.17 -2.42 13.66
C SER A 141 4.97 -3.25 12.39
N THR A 142 5.95 -3.34 11.50
CA THR A 142 5.85 -4.14 10.27
C THR A 142 5.83 -5.64 10.49
N MET A 143 6.13 -6.12 11.69
CA MET A 143 5.90 -7.52 12.06
C MET A 143 4.41 -7.85 12.06
N ASP A 144 3.56 -6.93 12.57
CA ASP A 144 2.11 -7.04 12.48
C ASP A 144 1.61 -7.01 11.03
N LEU A 145 2.19 -6.18 10.16
CA LEU A 145 1.83 -6.15 8.75
C LEU A 145 2.12 -7.49 8.05
N ASP A 146 3.27 -8.08 8.31
CA ASP A 146 3.66 -9.39 7.75
C ASP A 146 2.70 -10.49 8.22
N GLU A 147 2.32 -10.49 9.50
CA GLU A 147 1.34 -11.42 10.06
C GLU A 147 -0.06 -11.20 9.47
N PHE A 148 -0.49 -9.95 9.30
CA PHE A 148 -1.77 -9.61 8.66
C PHE A 148 -1.86 -10.17 7.25
N ILE A 149 -0.85 -9.90 6.41
CA ILE A 149 -0.76 -10.43 5.04
C ILE A 149 -0.85 -11.95 5.03
N LYS A 150 -0.06 -12.63 5.86
CA LYS A 150 -0.01 -14.10 5.92
C LYS A 150 -1.32 -14.70 6.42
N THR A 151 -1.95 -14.07 7.40
CA THR A 151 -3.23 -14.51 7.94
C THR A 151 -4.32 -14.44 6.88
N VAL A 152 -4.47 -13.30 6.18
CA VAL A 152 -5.51 -13.18 5.14
C VAL A 152 -5.21 -14.09 3.94
N ALA A 153 -3.93 -14.26 3.56
CA ALA A 153 -3.53 -15.22 2.54
C ALA A 153 -3.96 -16.66 2.90
N ALA A 154 -3.73 -17.07 4.15
CA ALA A 154 -4.13 -18.39 4.63
C ALA A 154 -5.66 -18.58 4.64
N ILE A 155 -6.43 -17.53 4.98
CA ILE A 155 -7.90 -17.57 4.89
C ILE A 155 -8.35 -17.74 3.45
N CYS A 156 -7.77 -16.98 2.50
CA CYS A 156 -8.05 -17.15 1.06
C CYS A 156 -7.81 -18.59 0.60
N ASP A 157 -6.70 -19.19 1.03
CA ASP A 157 -6.35 -20.56 0.66
C ASP A 157 -7.25 -21.61 1.35
N GLY A 158 -7.68 -21.35 2.57
CA GLY A 158 -8.68 -22.18 3.27
C GLY A 158 -10.03 -22.20 2.55
N VAL A 159 -10.52 -21.03 2.12
CA VAL A 159 -11.77 -20.94 1.34
C VAL A 159 -11.60 -21.56 -0.05
N LYS A 160 -10.43 -21.35 -0.70
CA LYS A 160 -10.10 -22.06 -1.95
C LYS A 160 -10.26 -23.56 -1.81
N GLY A 161 -9.73 -24.14 -0.74
CA GLY A 161 -9.85 -25.58 -0.44
C GLY A 161 -11.30 -26.00 -0.23
N THR A 162 -12.07 -25.26 0.58
CA THR A 162 -13.47 -25.54 0.85
C THR A 162 -14.33 -25.51 -0.42
N LYS A 163 -14.04 -24.60 -1.33
CA LYS A 163 -14.76 -24.45 -2.62
C LYS A 163 -14.21 -25.36 -3.72
N HIS A 164 -13.18 -26.12 -3.48
CA HIS A 164 -12.48 -26.91 -4.50
C HIS A 164 -12.07 -26.09 -5.74
N SER A 165 -11.78 -24.79 -5.54
CA SER A 165 -11.44 -23.87 -6.62
C SER A 165 -9.99 -24.03 -7.08
N LYS A 166 -9.76 -23.87 -8.39
CA LYS A 166 -8.40 -23.75 -8.94
C LYS A 166 -7.88 -22.32 -8.95
N LYS A 167 -8.79 -21.33 -8.80
CA LYS A 167 -8.47 -19.91 -8.74
C LYS A 167 -7.71 -19.60 -7.44
N THR A 168 -6.78 -18.66 -7.50
CA THR A 168 -6.15 -18.07 -6.32
C THR A 168 -6.63 -16.63 -6.20
N VAL A 169 -7.22 -16.27 -5.06
CA VAL A 169 -7.52 -14.90 -4.71
C VAL A 169 -6.28 -14.32 -4.04
N ASN A 170 -5.76 -13.23 -4.59
CA ASN A 170 -4.58 -12.55 -4.09
C ASN A 170 -4.98 -11.36 -3.19
N LEU A 171 -3.99 -10.56 -2.78
CA LEU A 171 -4.17 -9.47 -1.84
C LEU A 171 -3.90 -8.12 -2.49
N SER A 172 -4.70 -7.13 -2.09
CA SER A 172 -4.54 -5.73 -2.43
C SER A 172 -4.35 -4.95 -1.13
N LEU A 173 -3.13 -4.49 -0.85
CA LEU A 173 -2.87 -3.54 0.23
C LEU A 173 -3.10 -2.13 -0.35
N ASP A 174 -4.35 -1.77 -0.53
CA ASP A 174 -4.77 -0.62 -1.33
C ASP A 174 -5.03 0.65 -0.50
N GLU A 175 -4.85 0.56 0.82
CA GLU A 175 -4.85 1.72 1.70
C GLU A 175 -3.89 1.50 2.86
N TRP A 176 -2.76 2.20 2.86
CA TRP A 176 -1.75 2.08 3.91
C TRP A 176 -0.89 3.34 4.00
N ASN A 177 -0.44 3.70 5.19
CA ASN A 177 0.52 4.78 5.45
C ASN A 177 0.87 4.85 6.96
N VAL A 178 1.69 5.82 7.31
CA VAL A 178 1.76 6.42 8.64
C VAL A 178 0.70 7.52 8.73
N TRP A 179 -0.08 7.54 9.83
CA TRP A 179 -1.10 8.58 10.01
C TRP A 179 -1.38 8.82 11.50
N TYR A 180 -0.79 9.86 12.05
CA TYR A 180 -1.06 10.25 13.45
C TYR A 180 -0.71 11.72 13.77
N HIS A 181 0.13 12.39 12.97
CA HIS A 181 0.68 13.71 13.28
C HIS A 181 -0.41 14.79 13.32
N SER A 182 -1.33 14.82 12.36
CA SER A 182 -2.37 15.84 12.23
C SER A 182 -3.61 15.59 13.11
N LYS A 183 -3.80 14.40 13.69
CA LYS A 183 -5.06 13.99 14.33
C LYS A 183 -5.61 14.97 15.36
N ASN A 184 -4.76 15.51 16.22
CA ASN A 184 -5.19 16.48 17.24
C ASN A 184 -5.54 17.83 16.61
N GLN A 185 -4.80 18.28 15.62
CA GLN A 185 -5.05 19.50 14.86
C GLN A 185 -6.38 19.41 14.12
N ASP A 186 -6.61 18.30 13.43
CA ASP A 186 -7.82 18.03 12.65
C ASP A 186 -9.06 18.06 13.53
N GLN A 187 -9.03 17.40 14.69
CA GLN A 187 -10.12 17.43 15.66
C GLN A 187 -10.43 18.84 16.14
N ASN A 188 -9.41 19.64 16.40
CA ASN A 188 -9.57 21.04 16.80
C ASN A 188 -10.14 21.92 15.66
N LEU A 189 -9.67 21.71 14.44
CA LEU A 189 -10.21 22.42 13.26
C LEU A 189 -11.68 22.07 13.03
N TYR A 190 -12.03 20.79 13.09
CA TYR A 190 -13.40 20.32 12.94
C TYR A 190 -14.32 20.91 14.01
N LYS A 191 -13.87 20.92 15.26
CA LYS A 191 -14.64 21.46 16.39
C LYS A 191 -14.87 22.97 16.27
N ASN A 192 -13.86 23.71 15.83
CA ASN A 192 -13.90 25.18 15.79
C ASN A 192 -14.49 25.74 14.49
N LYS A 193 -14.42 24.98 13.38
CA LYS A 193 -14.92 25.39 12.06
C LYS A 193 -15.61 24.22 11.34
N PRO A 194 -16.69 23.64 11.88
CA PRO A 194 -17.28 22.40 11.35
C PRO A 194 -17.77 22.48 9.90
N TRP A 195 -17.97 23.70 9.38
CA TRP A 195 -18.41 23.96 8.00
C TRP A 195 -17.42 24.85 7.24
N GLY A 196 -16.15 24.84 7.64
CA GLY A 196 -15.11 25.61 6.96
C GLY A 196 -14.87 25.09 5.55
N THR A 197 -14.63 26.01 4.61
CA THR A 197 -14.30 25.67 3.22
C THR A 197 -12.81 25.35 3.13
N ALA A 198 -12.47 24.24 2.48
CA ALA A 198 -11.09 23.82 2.18
C ALA A 198 -10.16 23.87 3.42
N LEU A 199 -10.60 23.28 4.53
CA LEU A 199 -9.77 23.15 5.72
C LEU A 199 -8.55 22.29 5.42
N HIS A 200 -7.39 22.67 5.97
CA HIS A 200 -6.16 21.88 5.91
C HIS A 200 -6.26 20.71 6.90
N LEU A 201 -6.91 19.63 6.47
CA LEU A 201 -7.11 18.39 7.22
C LEU A 201 -6.23 17.29 6.68
N LEU A 202 -5.76 16.41 7.58
CA LEU A 202 -4.94 15.25 7.22
C LEU A 202 -3.61 15.64 6.55
N GLU A 203 -3.12 16.83 6.83
CA GLU A 203 -1.85 17.32 6.32
C GLU A 203 -0.71 16.95 7.29
N ASP A 204 -0.45 15.65 7.44
CA ASP A 204 0.65 15.14 8.27
C ASP A 204 1.99 15.64 7.73
N VAL A 205 2.86 16.07 8.65
CA VAL A 205 4.26 16.39 8.36
C VAL A 205 5.11 15.20 8.79
N TYR A 206 5.74 14.57 7.82
CA TYR A 206 6.49 13.34 8.04
C TYR A 206 7.95 13.60 8.36
N ASN A 207 8.46 12.87 9.36
CA ASN A 207 9.84 12.91 9.78
C ASN A 207 10.66 11.71 9.24
N PHE A 208 11.91 11.56 9.68
CA PHE A 208 12.80 10.51 9.19
C PHE A 208 12.38 9.12 9.68
N GLU A 209 11.90 8.95 10.93
CA GLU A 209 11.40 7.63 11.38
C GLU A 209 10.18 7.14 10.58
N ASP A 210 9.33 8.06 10.11
CA ASP A 210 8.21 7.72 9.24
C ASP A 210 8.70 7.16 7.90
N ALA A 211 9.78 7.76 7.35
CA ALA A 211 10.39 7.26 6.11
C ALA A 211 10.98 5.86 6.28
N LEU A 212 11.61 5.58 7.42
CA LEU A 212 12.10 4.23 7.73
C LEU A 212 10.94 3.23 7.81
N LEU A 213 9.86 3.58 8.49
CA LEU A 213 8.69 2.69 8.59
C LEU A 213 8.03 2.46 7.23
N VAL A 214 7.84 3.50 6.41
CA VAL A 214 7.32 3.35 5.04
C VAL A 214 8.25 2.44 4.21
N GLY A 215 9.57 2.58 4.35
CA GLY A 215 10.53 1.67 3.74
C GLY A 215 10.35 0.22 4.19
N LEU A 216 10.16 -0.01 5.48
CA LEU A 216 9.90 -1.33 6.06
C LEU A 216 8.56 -1.93 5.58
N MET A 217 7.50 -1.11 5.44
CA MET A 217 6.22 -1.56 4.88
C MET A 217 6.37 -2.00 3.42
N LEU A 218 7.13 -1.25 2.61
CA LEU A 218 7.44 -1.61 1.22
C LEU A 218 8.26 -2.90 1.14
N ILE A 219 9.27 -3.06 1.98
CA ILE A 219 10.06 -4.30 2.11
C ILE A 219 9.15 -5.48 2.44
N THR A 220 8.24 -5.30 3.39
CA THR A 220 7.27 -6.36 3.77
C THR A 220 6.37 -6.75 2.60
N MET A 221 5.85 -5.79 1.84
CA MET A 221 5.06 -6.07 0.63
C MET A 221 5.88 -6.79 -0.44
N LEU A 222 7.12 -6.35 -0.70
CA LEU A 222 8.00 -6.99 -1.68
C LEU A 222 8.33 -8.45 -1.29
N ARG A 223 8.55 -8.74 -0.01
CA ARG A 223 8.77 -10.10 0.47
C ARG A 223 7.55 -11.02 0.31
N ASN A 224 6.35 -10.43 0.35
CA ASN A 224 5.09 -11.13 0.18
C ASN A 224 4.47 -10.93 -1.22
N ALA A 225 5.27 -10.59 -2.24
CA ALA A 225 4.79 -10.28 -3.58
C ALA A 225 4.22 -11.50 -4.34
N ASP A 226 4.40 -12.71 -3.82
CA ASP A 226 3.69 -13.91 -4.27
C ASP A 226 2.18 -13.78 -4.04
N ARG A 227 1.75 -13.06 -3.00
CA ARG A 227 0.35 -12.86 -2.64
C ARG A 227 -0.10 -11.40 -2.75
N VAL A 228 0.70 -10.43 -2.33
CA VAL A 228 0.39 -8.99 -2.46
C VAL A 228 0.72 -8.54 -3.88
N LYS A 229 -0.33 -8.25 -4.66
CA LYS A 229 -0.20 -7.84 -6.07
C LYS A 229 -0.42 -6.35 -6.28
N ILE A 230 -1.05 -5.69 -5.34
CA ILE A 230 -1.40 -4.26 -5.40
C ILE A 230 -0.96 -3.62 -4.08
N GLY A 231 -0.31 -2.46 -4.16
CA GLY A 231 0.06 -1.65 -3.01
C GLY A 231 -0.15 -0.17 -3.33
N CYS A 232 -1.17 0.47 -2.72
CA CYS A 232 -1.51 1.87 -2.96
C CYS A 232 -1.34 2.68 -1.69
N LEU A 233 -0.39 3.62 -1.70
CA LEU A 233 -0.22 4.55 -0.59
C LEU A 233 -1.42 5.50 -0.49
N ALA A 234 -1.95 5.68 0.67
CA ALA A 234 -2.97 6.67 0.99
C ALA A 234 -2.35 7.89 1.68
N GLN A 235 -2.19 9.04 1.01
CA GLN A 235 -2.53 9.36 -0.37
C GLN A 235 -1.30 9.90 -1.10
N LEU A 236 -1.46 10.61 -2.22
CA LEU A 236 -0.30 11.01 -3.03
C LEU A 236 0.10 12.47 -2.81
N VAL A 237 -0.87 13.40 -2.70
CA VAL A 237 -0.63 14.84 -2.65
C VAL A 237 -1.43 15.48 -1.53
N ASN A 238 -0.78 16.27 -0.69
CA ASN A 238 -1.26 17.07 0.43
C ASN A 238 -1.85 16.26 1.60
N VAL A 239 -2.76 15.35 1.35
CA VAL A 239 -3.51 14.58 2.37
C VAL A 239 -2.73 13.30 2.73
N ILE A 240 -2.19 13.24 3.96
CA ILE A 240 -1.30 12.14 4.43
C ILE A 240 -0.33 11.69 3.33
N ALA A 241 0.38 12.62 2.74
CA ALA A 241 0.97 12.45 1.41
C ALA A 241 2.51 12.62 1.38
N PRO A 242 3.19 11.90 0.49
CA PRO A 242 4.63 12.09 0.24
C PRO A 242 4.95 13.41 -0.46
N ILE A 243 3.98 14.06 -1.10
CA ILE A 243 4.17 15.30 -1.87
C ILE A 243 3.24 16.38 -1.31
N MET A 244 3.81 17.54 -0.99
CA MET A 244 3.05 18.72 -0.60
C MET A 244 3.17 19.82 -1.66
N THR A 245 2.12 20.63 -1.82
CA THR A 245 2.06 21.72 -2.80
C THR A 245 1.99 23.09 -2.12
N ARG A 246 2.43 24.13 -2.83
CA ARG A 246 2.37 25.53 -2.40
C ARG A 246 1.15 26.21 -3.00
N GLU A 247 0.59 27.18 -2.29
CA GLU A 247 -0.57 27.96 -2.77
C GLU A 247 -0.33 28.63 -4.15
N ASN A 248 0.89 29.11 -4.39
CA ASN A 248 1.23 29.82 -5.62
C ASN A 248 1.95 28.93 -6.65
N GLY A 249 1.80 27.62 -6.53
CA GLY A 249 2.44 26.63 -7.37
C GLY A 249 3.80 26.15 -6.86
N GLY A 250 4.23 25.03 -7.38
CA GLY A 250 5.39 24.28 -6.90
C GLY A 250 5.00 23.22 -5.85
N ALA A 251 5.96 22.35 -5.55
CA ALA A 251 5.78 21.24 -4.63
C ALA A 251 7.12 20.94 -3.93
N TRP A 252 7.04 20.19 -2.82
CA TRP A 252 8.21 19.57 -2.19
C TRP A 252 7.91 18.14 -1.78
N ALA A 253 8.96 17.34 -1.68
CA ALA A 253 8.88 15.97 -1.22
C ALA A 253 9.02 15.91 0.30
N GLN A 254 8.11 15.22 0.97
CA GLN A 254 8.26 14.82 2.36
C GLN A 254 9.21 13.61 2.49
N THR A 255 9.61 13.27 3.68
CA THR A 255 10.59 12.19 3.92
C THR A 255 10.14 10.84 3.38
N ILE A 256 8.85 10.51 3.48
CA ILE A 256 8.24 9.25 3.00
C ILE A 256 8.20 9.14 1.46
N PHE A 257 8.47 10.22 0.74
CA PHE A 257 8.56 10.21 -0.73
C PHE A 257 9.68 9.31 -1.22
N TYR A 258 10.82 9.33 -0.55
CA TYR A 258 12.03 8.66 -1.04
C TYR A 258 11.94 7.13 -1.05
N PRO A 259 11.50 6.44 0.02
CA PRO A 259 11.30 4.99 -0.06
C PRO A 259 10.25 4.59 -1.11
N MET A 260 9.18 5.39 -1.31
CA MET A 260 8.21 5.17 -2.38
C MET A 260 8.83 5.33 -3.77
N MET A 261 9.65 6.37 -3.96
CA MET A 261 10.39 6.61 -5.21
C MET A 261 11.31 5.44 -5.52
N ASP A 262 12.12 5.00 -4.56
CA ASP A 262 13.08 3.92 -4.76
C ASP A 262 12.39 2.59 -5.07
N ALA A 263 11.33 2.25 -4.34
CA ALA A 263 10.53 1.06 -4.62
C ALA A 263 9.87 1.12 -6.01
N SER A 264 9.36 2.29 -6.42
CA SER A 264 8.77 2.49 -7.75
C SER A 264 9.78 2.36 -8.89
N MET A 265 11.01 2.84 -8.68
CA MET A 265 12.07 2.83 -9.70
C MET A 265 12.79 1.48 -9.79
N TYR A 266 13.08 0.86 -8.65
CA TYR A 266 13.97 -0.29 -8.55
C TYR A 266 13.30 -1.57 -8.04
N GLY A 267 12.07 -1.50 -7.55
CA GLY A 267 11.30 -2.65 -7.07
C GLY A 267 10.51 -3.38 -8.17
N ARG A 268 10.90 -3.28 -9.44
CA ARG A 268 10.21 -3.88 -10.59
C ARG A 268 10.94 -5.12 -11.06
N GLY A 269 10.22 -6.22 -11.27
CA GLY A 269 10.77 -7.49 -11.72
C GLY A 269 10.32 -8.66 -10.87
N THR A 270 11.21 -9.60 -10.61
CA THR A 270 10.95 -10.77 -9.78
C THR A 270 11.41 -10.52 -8.35
N SER A 271 10.49 -10.54 -7.40
CA SER A 271 10.84 -10.50 -5.99
C SER A 271 11.59 -11.78 -5.60
N LEU A 272 12.72 -11.60 -4.94
CA LEU A 272 13.55 -12.68 -4.41
C LEU A 272 13.25 -12.83 -2.91
N LEU A 273 13.41 -14.02 -2.37
CA LEU A 273 13.25 -14.28 -0.93
C LEU A 273 14.64 -14.38 -0.27
N PRO A 274 15.19 -13.28 0.27
CA PRO A 274 16.47 -13.32 0.95
C PRO A 274 16.35 -14.08 2.27
N LYS A 275 17.38 -14.87 2.60
CA LYS A 275 17.53 -15.41 3.95
C LYS A 275 18.24 -14.36 4.79
N ILE A 276 17.54 -13.72 5.70
CA ILE A 276 18.07 -12.70 6.59
C ILE A 276 18.52 -13.36 7.90
N VAL A 277 19.73 -13.02 8.35
CA VAL A 277 20.26 -13.37 9.68
C VAL A 277 20.75 -12.08 10.31
N ALA A 278 20.05 -11.59 11.31
CA ALA A 278 20.36 -10.36 12.03
C ALA A 278 20.24 -10.57 13.54
N GLY A 279 20.83 -9.69 14.32
CA GLY A 279 20.58 -9.58 15.75
C GLY A 279 19.12 -9.28 16.08
N LYS A 280 18.78 -9.31 17.35
CA LYS A 280 17.44 -9.00 17.87
C LYS A 280 17.62 -8.33 19.23
N HIS A 281 17.59 -7.01 19.24
CA HIS A 281 17.79 -6.25 20.46
C HIS A 281 16.50 -5.76 21.10
N TYR A 282 15.39 -5.78 20.33
CA TYR A 282 14.09 -5.31 20.79
C TYR A 282 13.00 -6.37 20.54
N ASN A 283 12.40 -6.90 21.62
CA ASN A 283 11.23 -7.81 21.59
C ASN A 283 11.30 -8.94 20.55
N ASP A 284 12.46 -9.56 20.39
CA ASP A 284 12.71 -10.60 19.38
C ASP A 284 12.52 -10.15 17.90
N VAL A 285 12.39 -8.86 17.66
CA VAL A 285 12.30 -8.30 16.30
C VAL A 285 13.71 -8.26 15.70
N PRO A 286 13.90 -8.72 14.46
CA PRO A 286 15.21 -8.60 13.79
C PRO A 286 15.62 -7.13 13.65
N ASP A 287 16.89 -6.83 13.96
CA ASP A 287 17.45 -5.48 13.86
C ASP A 287 17.50 -4.97 12.42
N MET A 288 17.43 -5.86 11.45
CA MET A 288 17.39 -5.54 10.02
C MET A 288 16.22 -6.20 9.33
N ASP A 289 15.62 -5.48 8.39
CA ASP A 289 14.73 -6.06 7.38
C ASP A 289 15.21 -5.73 5.98
N ALA A 290 14.98 -6.64 5.03
CA ALA A 290 15.40 -6.47 3.65
C ALA A 290 14.49 -7.20 2.66
N ALA A 291 14.41 -6.65 1.45
CA ALA A 291 13.86 -7.31 0.27
C ALA A 291 14.86 -7.22 -0.89
N ALA A 292 14.75 -8.13 -1.82
CA ALA A 292 15.56 -8.11 -3.04
C ALA A 292 14.68 -8.34 -4.26
N VAL A 293 14.96 -7.63 -5.34
CA VAL A 293 14.23 -7.71 -6.61
C VAL A 293 15.23 -7.84 -7.75
N MET A 294 14.97 -8.74 -8.67
CA MET A 294 15.74 -8.91 -9.90
C MET A 294 14.91 -8.41 -11.07
N ASP A 295 15.44 -7.43 -11.80
CA ASP A 295 14.80 -6.90 -13.00
C ASP A 295 15.00 -7.82 -14.23
N ASP A 296 14.32 -7.49 -15.34
CA ASP A 296 14.42 -8.26 -16.60
C ASP A 296 15.82 -8.22 -17.24
N ALA A 297 16.67 -7.26 -16.86
CA ALA A 297 18.05 -7.17 -17.32
C ALA A 297 19.04 -7.97 -16.43
N GLY A 298 18.54 -8.58 -15.34
CA GLY A 298 19.35 -9.36 -14.40
C GLY A 298 20.05 -8.50 -13.33
N ASN A 299 19.70 -7.22 -13.20
CA ASN A 299 20.16 -6.39 -12.09
C ASN A 299 19.43 -6.80 -10.79
N VAL A 300 20.15 -6.90 -9.70
CA VAL A 300 19.59 -7.20 -8.38
C VAL A 300 19.61 -5.92 -7.55
N THR A 301 18.44 -5.46 -7.14
CA THR A 301 18.27 -4.37 -6.18
C THR A 301 17.96 -4.94 -4.81
N ILE A 302 18.68 -4.46 -3.80
CA ILE A 302 18.45 -4.81 -2.39
C ILE A 302 17.98 -3.56 -1.67
N PHE A 303 16.81 -3.66 -1.02
CA PHE A 303 16.29 -2.67 -0.10
C PHE A 303 16.54 -3.19 1.31
N ALA A 304 17.12 -2.38 2.18
CA ALA A 304 17.40 -2.78 3.55
C ALA A 304 17.20 -1.59 4.50
N VAL A 305 16.69 -1.88 5.69
CA VAL A 305 16.54 -0.91 6.80
C VAL A 305 17.18 -1.49 8.05
N ASN A 306 18.07 -0.72 8.67
CA ASN A 306 18.57 -0.95 10.01
C ASN A 306 17.54 -0.40 11.02
N ARG A 307 17.09 -1.24 11.98
CA ARG A 307 16.18 -0.84 13.07
C ARG A 307 16.92 -0.51 14.35
N ASP A 308 18.22 -0.80 14.43
CA ASP A 308 19.03 -0.42 15.59
C ASP A 308 19.21 1.10 15.60
N LEU A 309 18.85 1.75 16.71
CA LEU A 309 18.87 3.21 16.83
C LEU A 309 20.25 3.74 17.26
N THR A 310 21.19 2.86 17.55
CA THR A 310 22.47 3.20 18.19
C THR A 310 23.69 2.74 17.41
N GLU A 311 23.57 1.62 16.72
CA GLU A 311 24.73 0.98 16.07
C GLU A 311 24.50 0.81 14.57
N PRO A 312 25.45 1.24 13.75
CA PRO A 312 25.45 0.93 12.33
C PRO A 312 25.68 -0.57 12.12
N MET A 313 25.06 -1.13 11.10
CA MET A 313 25.13 -2.55 10.80
C MET A 313 25.98 -2.83 9.57
N VAL A 314 26.89 -3.80 9.69
CA VAL A 314 27.59 -4.32 8.50
C VAL A 314 26.75 -5.37 7.81
N LEU A 315 26.42 -5.12 6.54
CA LEU A 315 25.66 -6.02 5.70
C LEU A 315 26.61 -6.93 4.91
N ASP A 316 26.57 -8.22 5.19
CA ASP A 316 27.27 -9.25 4.42
C ASP A 316 26.30 -9.90 3.42
N LEU A 317 26.61 -9.83 2.14
CA LEU A 317 25.76 -10.28 1.05
C LEU A 317 26.30 -11.55 0.40
N ASP A 318 25.59 -12.66 0.56
CA ASP A 318 25.86 -13.88 -0.22
C ASP A 318 25.07 -13.89 -1.53
N LEU A 319 25.72 -13.46 -2.60
CA LEU A 319 25.15 -13.36 -3.95
C LEU A 319 25.72 -14.41 -4.93
N ARG A 320 26.38 -15.46 -4.43
CA ARG A 320 27.09 -16.47 -5.26
C ARG A 320 26.21 -17.13 -6.33
N SER A 321 24.91 -17.26 -6.06
CA SER A 321 23.95 -17.85 -7.02
C SER A 321 23.69 -16.97 -8.24
N PHE A 322 24.07 -15.70 -8.23
CA PHE A 322 23.84 -14.75 -9.32
C PHE A 322 25.07 -14.50 -10.20
N GLY A 323 26.16 -15.27 -9.99
CA GLY A 323 27.41 -15.11 -10.74
C GLY A 323 28.20 -13.88 -10.31
N ASN A 324 28.89 -13.25 -11.27
CA ASN A 324 29.77 -12.12 -10.99
C ASN A 324 29.00 -10.78 -11.06
N LEU A 325 28.24 -10.46 -10.02
CA LEU A 325 27.63 -9.15 -9.88
C LEU A 325 28.66 -8.09 -9.49
N ARG A 326 28.41 -6.85 -9.89
CA ARG A 326 29.19 -5.67 -9.48
C ARG A 326 28.24 -4.62 -8.93
N PRO A 327 28.60 -3.95 -7.83
CA PRO A 327 27.81 -2.83 -7.33
C PRO A 327 27.69 -1.75 -8.42
N ALA A 328 26.47 -1.33 -8.72
CA ALA A 328 26.15 -0.32 -9.71
C ALA A 328 25.72 1.01 -9.08
N MET A 329 25.08 0.94 -7.91
CA MET A 329 24.59 2.10 -7.16
C MET A 329 24.55 1.76 -5.67
N HIS A 330 24.86 2.75 -4.84
CA HIS A 330 24.70 2.69 -3.39
C HIS A 330 24.00 3.97 -2.94
N SER A 331 22.71 3.88 -2.65
CA SER A 331 21.88 4.99 -2.17
C SER A 331 21.56 4.79 -0.70
N VAL A 332 21.72 5.82 0.11
CA VAL A 332 21.46 5.81 1.55
C VAL A 332 20.57 6.98 1.91
N LEU A 333 19.46 6.70 2.59
CA LEU A 333 18.61 7.68 3.25
C LEU A 333 18.92 7.59 4.75
N HIS A 334 19.55 8.64 5.29
CA HIS A 334 19.96 8.70 6.70
C HIS A 334 19.92 10.13 7.23
N HIS A 335 19.60 10.26 8.51
CA HIS A 335 19.71 11.50 9.26
C HIS A 335 19.93 11.17 10.75
N ASP A 336 20.79 11.93 11.46
CA ASP A 336 21.10 11.70 12.87
C ASP A 336 19.91 11.96 13.81
N ASP A 337 18.99 12.85 13.40
CA ASP A 337 17.76 13.15 14.13
C ASP A 337 16.59 12.39 13.49
N MET A 338 16.03 11.45 14.22
CA MET A 338 14.85 10.67 13.80
C MET A 338 13.60 11.54 13.54
N LYS A 339 13.57 12.76 14.11
CA LYS A 339 12.46 13.70 13.95
C LYS A 339 12.72 14.79 12.90
N ALA A 340 13.80 14.65 12.12
CA ALA A 340 14.08 15.56 11.01
C ALA A 340 12.98 15.50 9.94
N GLU A 341 12.54 16.65 9.48
CA GLU A 341 11.43 16.83 8.56
C GLU A 341 11.85 17.58 7.31
N ASN A 342 11.16 17.33 6.20
CA ASN A 342 11.22 18.18 5.02
C ASN A 342 10.02 19.12 5.02
N THR A 343 10.28 20.41 4.99
CA THR A 343 9.26 21.46 5.02
C THR A 343 9.32 22.33 3.77
N GLU A 344 8.31 23.18 3.57
CA GLU A 344 8.31 24.14 2.46
C GLU A 344 9.58 25.02 2.42
N SER A 345 10.04 25.47 3.59
CA SER A 345 11.23 26.33 3.71
C SER A 345 12.55 25.58 3.69
N ALA A 346 12.54 24.28 4.01
CA ALA A 346 13.71 23.40 4.05
C ALA A 346 13.36 22.01 3.46
N PRO A 347 13.20 21.91 2.14
CA PRO A 347 12.65 20.71 1.50
C PRO A 347 13.63 19.54 1.36
N ASP A 348 14.91 19.77 1.65
CA ASP A 348 16.01 18.83 1.41
C ASP A 348 16.79 18.45 2.69
N VAL A 349 16.18 18.55 3.87
CA VAL A 349 16.83 18.18 5.14
C VAL A 349 17.13 16.68 5.17
N VAL A 350 16.13 15.88 4.80
CA VAL A 350 16.25 14.43 4.67
C VAL A 350 16.10 14.06 3.21
N LYS A 351 17.18 13.56 2.60
CA LYS A 351 17.17 13.10 1.21
C LYS A 351 18.23 12.01 0.97
N PRO A 352 18.01 11.12 0.00
CA PRO A 352 19.00 10.10 -0.34
C PRO A 352 20.33 10.70 -0.79
N VAL A 353 21.41 10.07 -0.37
CA VAL A 353 22.77 10.38 -0.82
C VAL A 353 23.32 9.18 -1.59
N ILE A 354 23.82 9.43 -2.79
CA ILE A 354 24.51 8.40 -3.57
C ILE A 354 25.96 8.35 -3.07
N LEU A 355 26.29 7.25 -2.43
CA LEU A 355 27.63 6.97 -1.94
C LEU A 355 28.46 6.24 -3.00
N PRO A 356 29.81 6.29 -2.90
CA PRO A 356 30.67 5.44 -3.73
C PRO A 356 30.30 3.97 -3.56
N CYS A 357 30.21 3.24 -4.67
CA CYS A 357 29.98 1.80 -4.61
C CYS A 357 31.14 1.10 -3.87
N PRO A 358 30.87 0.16 -2.94
CA PRO A 358 31.90 -0.58 -2.25
C PRO A 358 32.74 -1.39 -3.24
N LYS A 359 34.05 -1.47 -2.99
CA LYS A 359 34.92 -2.38 -3.74
C LYS A 359 34.78 -3.80 -3.19
N PRO A 360 35.14 -4.82 -3.99
CA PRO A 360 35.18 -6.20 -3.49
C PRO A 360 36.00 -6.29 -2.18
N GLY A 361 35.36 -6.74 -1.09
CA GLY A 361 35.94 -6.87 0.22
C GLY A 361 35.76 -5.68 1.16
N ASP A 362 35.23 -4.55 0.67
CA ASP A 362 34.82 -3.44 1.52
C ASP A 362 33.51 -3.79 2.26
N PRO A 363 33.35 -3.39 3.53
CA PRO A 363 32.09 -3.57 4.24
C PRO A 363 31.00 -2.66 3.63
N LEU A 364 29.82 -3.20 3.44
CA LEU A 364 28.61 -2.42 3.17
C LEU A 364 27.97 -2.10 4.53
N VAL A 365 27.90 -0.83 4.87
CA VAL A 365 27.37 -0.38 6.15
C VAL A 365 26.00 0.25 5.97
N LEU A 366 25.04 -0.20 6.76
CA LEU A 366 23.75 0.44 6.97
C LEU A 366 23.89 1.34 8.21
N PRO A 367 23.70 2.66 8.07
CA PRO A 367 23.79 3.58 9.20
C PRO A 367 22.65 3.40 10.18
#